data_d0c3622a644b3622ca81a5c63bae99c2
#
_entry.id   d0c3622a644b3622ca81a5c63bae99c2
#
_cell.length_a   1.000
_cell.length_b   1.000
_cell.length_c   1.000
_cell.angle_alpha   90.00
_cell.angle_beta   90.00
_cell.angle_gamma   90.00
#
_symmetry.space_group_name_H-M   'P 1'
#
loop_
_entity.id
_entity.type
_entity.pdbx_description
1 polymer ?
#
loop_
_entity_poly.entity_id
_entity_poly.type
_entity_poly.pdbx_seq_one_letter_code
_entity_poly.pdbx_strand_id
1 'polypeptide(L)'
;MRNKIKQILTVCFVIAAMAVVWNAPVWAGTATQAELTGTQEDIELNKEVTINWEKNGSTVDYYFTPTENKRYLFVLTDNDDRFPGLYQGDDKLSWFSYYSTVDGKMYLQTPVLEAGTKYDIYFTSREGETEIQFGFYDDIWHGAEEIDNAATGIMKKGYIEDGKNYSRAKIYKITVPEDGAYEYRVSGLNPTGIADDDYDFDVDIYDEDGNWNSNQDSVPNWGGSSDACAFANLEAGKTYYLVLANYSVDNAYEYTLSRTNLGIELNSEKTLNWNEIGDYFYYHFIPEKTQSYLFTVSDNGDRVPQIGRTDETWKNMMYDVDGKIRLVTPVLEAGKEYTLYVPIAAGENSVRVGFYDNLWTGVNTLETPCSGTIGKGTKRFDGKAWYPSNRLYKVTVPTTTNYVYKVTGFNKEKEYSALLRFLNEDLSEVEGQREINDIKLTGSIYTTVKLEAGKTYYLRFSNYTLDSGVNYKIVINNLNIENAKNLGESAEGKLSASSDTTYKFVATEDKVYNFTDTKVSEDVKEFSIYDNDLNNISTNSIKKSKVTYNENNEPKVDYVTYKIYLKK
;
A
#
# COMPACT_ATOMS: atom_id res chain seq x y z
N MET A 1 -18.24 10.00 -0.23
CA MET A 1 -17.21 8.97 -0.32
C MET A 1 -17.40 7.96 -1.45
N ARG A 2 -18.52 7.27 -1.60
CA ARG A 2 -18.77 6.37 -2.74
C ARG A 2 -18.71 7.06 -4.14
N ASN A 3 -18.96 8.35 -4.20
CA ASN A 3 -18.88 9.13 -5.44
C ASN A 3 -17.45 9.58 -5.78
N LYS A 4 -16.57 9.78 -4.79
CA LYS A 4 -15.15 10.14 -5.02
C LYS A 4 -14.34 8.97 -5.58
N ILE A 5 -14.59 7.74 -5.11
CA ILE A 5 -13.94 6.54 -5.66
C ILE A 5 -14.38 6.27 -7.10
N LYS A 6 -15.63 6.57 -7.46
CA LYS A 6 -16.07 6.51 -8.86
C LYS A 6 -15.42 7.57 -9.74
N GLN A 7 -15.11 8.74 -9.20
CA GLN A 7 -14.41 9.80 -9.94
C GLN A 7 -12.95 9.44 -10.19
N ILE A 8 -12.24 8.86 -9.22
CA ILE A 8 -10.86 8.39 -9.41
C ILE A 8 -10.78 7.31 -10.49
N LEU A 9 -11.70 6.34 -10.51
CA LEU A 9 -11.78 5.34 -11.59
C LEU A 9 -12.16 5.93 -12.95
N THR A 10 -12.90 7.04 -12.98
CA THR A 10 -13.29 7.71 -14.23
C THR A 10 -12.15 8.57 -14.78
N VAL A 11 -11.32 9.17 -13.93
CA VAL A 11 -10.18 10.00 -14.34
C VAL A 11 -9.03 9.15 -14.92
N CYS A 12 -8.71 7.99 -14.33
CA CYS A 12 -7.73 7.05 -14.91
C CYS A 12 -8.16 6.52 -16.28
N PHE A 13 -9.47 6.38 -16.54
CA PHE A 13 -9.99 6.03 -17.88
C PHE A 13 -10.00 7.21 -18.85
N VAL A 14 -10.10 8.44 -18.36
CA VAL A 14 -10.13 9.65 -19.19
C VAL A 14 -8.73 10.01 -19.67
N ILE A 15 -7.67 9.82 -18.87
CA ILE A 15 -6.28 10.05 -19.28
C ILE A 15 -5.86 9.03 -20.36
N ALA A 16 -6.22 7.75 -20.21
CA ALA A 16 -6.00 6.75 -21.26
C ALA A 16 -6.89 6.97 -22.51
N ALA A 17 -8.04 7.65 -22.37
CA ALA A 17 -8.93 7.96 -23.49
C ALA A 17 -8.61 9.32 -24.18
N MET A 18 -7.92 10.24 -23.50
CA MET A 18 -7.51 11.51 -24.13
C MET A 18 -6.34 11.33 -25.11
N ALA A 19 -5.58 10.25 -25.03
CA ALA A 19 -4.61 9.90 -26.07
C ALA A 19 -5.25 9.39 -27.39
N VAL A 20 -6.56 9.11 -27.41
CA VAL A 20 -7.21 8.44 -28.56
C VAL A 20 -8.27 9.26 -29.28
N VAL A 21 -8.80 10.36 -28.71
CA VAL A 21 -9.90 11.09 -29.36
C VAL A 21 -9.72 12.62 -29.25
N TRP A 22 -8.85 13.16 -30.06
CA TRP A 22 -8.94 14.58 -30.42
C TRP A 22 -9.18 14.68 -31.92
N ASN A 23 -10.41 14.45 -32.34
CA ASN A 23 -10.91 14.99 -33.59
C ASN A 23 -11.24 16.48 -33.36
N ALA A 24 -10.30 17.33 -33.65
CA ALA A 24 -10.59 18.76 -33.75
C ALA A 24 -11.72 18.99 -34.77
N PRO A 25 -12.70 19.86 -34.48
CA PRO A 25 -13.69 20.23 -35.48
C PRO A 25 -12.97 20.88 -36.66
N VAL A 26 -13.14 20.30 -37.84
CA VAL A 26 -12.69 20.87 -39.09
C VAL A 26 -13.49 22.19 -39.32
N TRP A 27 -12.85 23.28 -39.00
CA TRP A 27 -13.28 24.54 -39.57
C TRP A 27 -12.80 24.55 -41.03
N ALA A 28 -13.71 24.21 -41.96
CA ALA A 28 -13.52 24.49 -43.37
C ALA A 28 -13.66 26.00 -43.60
N GLY A 29 -12.69 26.78 -43.14
CA GLY A 29 -12.42 28.08 -43.67
C GLY A 29 -11.58 27.85 -44.92
N THR A 30 -12.11 28.27 -46.07
CA THR A 30 -11.34 28.40 -47.30
C THR A 30 -10.17 29.34 -47.01
N ALA A 31 -9.01 28.76 -46.67
CA ALA A 31 -7.77 29.50 -46.63
C ALA A 31 -7.51 30.00 -48.05
N THR A 32 -7.68 31.28 -48.26
CA THR A 32 -7.07 31.94 -49.41
C THR A 32 -5.58 31.67 -49.32
N GLN A 33 -5.05 30.99 -50.33
CA GLN A 33 -3.64 30.71 -50.53
C GLN A 33 -2.88 32.04 -50.37
N ALA A 34 -2.25 32.28 -49.22
CA ALA A 34 -1.30 33.36 -49.05
C ALA A 34 -0.12 33.05 -49.98
N GLU A 35 0.31 34.02 -50.76
CA GLU A 35 1.48 33.87 -51.62
C GLU A 35 2.65 33.41 -50.77
N LEU A 36 3.14 32.20 -51.05
CA LEU A 36 4.36 31.62 -50.45
C LEU A 36 5.54 32.49 -50.89
N THR A 37 6.04 33.34 -50.02
CA THR A 37 7.23 34.18 -50.25
C THR A 37 8.48 33.58 -49.58
N GLY A 38 8.48 32.27 -49.26
CA GLY A 38 9.57 31.60 -48.59
C GLY A 38 10.37 30.68 -49.51
N THR A 39 11.65 30.59 -49.30
CA THR A 39 12.54 29.59 -49.92
C THR A 39 12.18 28.21 -49.38
N GLN A 40 11.87 27.28 -50.28
CA GLN A 40 11.70 25.87 -49.92
C GLN A 40 13.08 25.24 -49.80
N GLU A 41 13.52 24.92 -48.62
CA GLU A 41 14.82 24.30 -48.35
C GLU A 41 14.64 22.96 -47.63
N ASP A 42 15.59 22.04 -47.90
CA ASP A 42 15.63 20.80 -47.14
C ASP A 42 16.28 21.05 -45.77
N ILE A 43 15.67 20.55 -44.70
CA ILE A 43 16.20 20.64 -43.34
C ILE A 43 17.37 19.64 -43.20
N GLU A 44 18.51 20.16 -42.81
CA GLU A 44 19.64 19.32 -42.38
C GLU A 44 19.41 18.84 -40.95
N LEU A 45 19.49 17.52 -40.77
CA LEU A 45 19.37 16.88 -39.48
C LEU A 45 20.50 17.29 -38.51
N ASN A 46 20.16 17.49 -37.22
CA ASN A 46 21.10 17.87 -36.16
C ASN A 46 21.79 19.23 -36.37
N LYS A 47 21.08 20.15 -37.00
CA LYS A 47 21.59 21.51 -37.28
C LYS A 47 20.55 22.55 -36.91
N GLU A 48 20.99 23.62 -36.24
CA GLU A 48 20.14 24.79 -36.00
C GLU A 48 20.19 25.76 -37.18
N VAL A 49 19.08 26.34 -37.51
CA VAL A 49 18.88 27.32 -38.56
C VAL A 49 18.24 28.59 -37.95
N THR A 50 18.73 29.74 -38.36
CA THR A 50 18.12 31.04 -38.02
C THR A 50 17.45 31.64 -39.26
N ILE A 51 16.20 31.95 -39.15
CA ILE A 51 15.45 32.69 -40.19
C ILE A 51 15.27 34.12 -39.75
N ASN A 52 15.59 35.06 -40.63
CA ASN A 52 15.29 36.48 -40.44
C ASN A 52 14.05 36.85 -41.26
N TRP A 53 13.07 37.38 -40.58
CA TRP A 53 11.80 37.76 -41.21
C TRP A 53 11.87 39.16 -41.82
N GLU A 54 11.50 39.28 -43.10
CA GLU A 54 11.41 40.60 -43.75
C GLU A 54 10.09 41.32 -43.47
N LYS A 55 9.03 40.56 -43.19
CA LYS A 55 7.67 41.11 -42.97
C LYS A 55 6.86 40.21 -42.05
N ASN A 56 5.93 40.83 -41.32
CA ASN A 56 4.91 40.11 -40.58
C ASN A 56 4.02 39.27 -41.50
N GLY A 57 3.67 38.05 -41.08
CA GLY A 57 2.83 37.12 -41.83
C GLY A 57 3.57 36.40 -42.96
N SER A 58 4.90 36.50 -43.05
CA SER A 58 5.69 35.66 -43.94
C SER A 58 5.62 34.19 -43.50
N THR A 59 5.51 33.30 -44.48
CA THR A 59 5.49 31.84 -44.25
C THR A 59 6.73 31.20 -44.79
N VAL A 60 7.16 30.12 -44.14
CA VAL A 60 8.29 29.32 -44.58
C VAL A 60 7.91 27.84 -44.51
N ASP A 61 8.27 27.13 -45.61
CA ASP A 61 8.12 25.70 -45.72
C ASP A 61 9.49 25.07 -45.78
N TYR A 62 9.72 24.10 -44.89
CA TYR A 62 10.88 23.26 -44.91
C TYR A 62 10.49 21.80 -45.20
N TYR A 63 11.35 21.13 -45.95
CA TYR A 63 11.17 19.73 -46.29
C TYR A 63 12.11 18.85 -45.52
N PHE A 64 11.60 17.69 -45.13
CA PHE A 64 12.38 16.65 -44.49
C PHE A 64 12.03 15.28 -45.09
N THR A 65 13.07 14.53 -45.44
CA THR A 65 12.93 13.14 -45.90
C THR A 65 13.71 12.23 -44.97
N PRO A 66 13.03 11.50 -44.06
CA PRO A 66 13.68 10.60 -43.11
C PRO A 66 14.43 9.48 -43.84
N THR A 67 15.54 9.06 -43.27
CA THR A 67 16.30 7.88 -43.72
C THR A 67 15.93 6.62 -42.99
N GLU A 68 15.21 6.74 -41.85
CA GLU A 68 14.77 5.67 -40.98
C GLU A 68 13.33 5.91 -40.54
N ASN A 69 12.62 4.79 -40.25
CA ASN A 69 11.29 4.86 -39.69
C ASN A 69 11.37 5.13 -38.19
N LYS A 70 11.31 6.37 -37.77
CA LYS A 70 11.36 6.77 -36.37
C LYS A 70 10.70 8.12 -36.11
N ARG A 71 10.64 8.51 -34.84
CA ARG A 71 10.29 9.87 -34.43
C ARG A 71 11.50 10.79 -34.52
N TYR A 72 11.26 12.04 -34.73
CA TYR A 72 12.24 13.11 -34.76
C TYR A 72 11.79 14.25 -33.85
N LEU A 73 12.71 15.07 -33.39
CA LEU A 73 12.44 16.25 -32.60
C LEU A 73 12.61 17.51 -33.44
N PHE A 74 11.59 18.34 -33.46
CA PHE A 74 11.65 19.69 -33.95
C PHE A 74 11.72 20.65 -32.77
N VAL A 75 12.77 21.48 -32.70
CA VAL A 75 12.95 22.47 -31.63
C VAL A 75 12.93 23.84 -32.26
N LEU A 76 12.14 24.75 -31.71
CA LEU A 76 12.13 26.14 -32.19
C LEU A 76 12.09 27.11 -31.01
N THR A 77 12.52 28.33 -31.23
CA THR A 77 12.38 29.43 -30.28
C THR A 77 10.89 29.60 -29.96
N ASP A 78 10.53 29.45 -28.69
CA ASP A 78 9.17 29.65 -28.22
C ASP A 78 8.93 31.15 -28.01
N ASN A 79 8.08 31.71 -28.83
CA ASN A 79 7.63 33.10 -28.72
C ASN A 79 6.15 33.19 -28.38
N ASP A 80 5.71 32.33 -27.49
CA ASP A 80 4.36 32.30 -26.91
C ASP A 80 3.27 32.04 -27.99
N ASP A 81 3.01 30.81 -28.40
CA ASP A 81 1.79 30.43 -29.15
C ASP A 81 1.94 29.89 -30.58
N ARG A 82 3.10 29.41 -30.99
CA ARG A 82 3.25 28.91 -32.33
C ARG A 82 3.39 27.41 -32.44
N PHE A 83 2.44 26.75 -33.07
CA PHE A 83 2.57 25.36 -33.48
C PHE A 83 2.81 25.27 -34.98
N PRO A 84 4.00 24.86 -35.41
CA PRO A 84 4.28 24.52 -36.79
C PRO A 84 3.30 23.47 -37.30
N GLY A 85 2.90 23.58 -38.57
CA GLY A 85 2.19 22.51 -39.24
C GLY A 85 3.18 21.43 -39.71
N LEU A 86 2.86 20.16 -39.50
CA LEU A 86 3.56 19.02 -40.08
C LEU A 86 2.63 18.35 -41.09
N TYR A 87 3.10 18.14 -42.35
CA TYR A 87 2.29 17.62 -43.41
C TYR A 87 2.98 16.50 -44.19
N GLN A 88 2.17 15.58 -44.71
CA GLN A 88 2.56 14.60 -45.72
C GLN A 88 1.70 14.80 -46.95
N GLY A 89 2.22 15.51 -47.96
CA GLY A 89 1.40 16.03 -49.05
C GLY A 89 0.34 17.00 -48.54
N ASP A 90 -0.93 16.73 -48.80
CA ASP A 90 -2.05 17.57 -48.32
C ASP A 90 -2.54 17.18 -46.91
N ASP A 91 -2.04 16.08 -46.35
CA ASP A 91 -2.49 15.55 -45.05
C ASP A 91 -1.71 16.18 -43.89
N LYS A 92 -2.43 16.90 -43.03
CA LYS A 92 -1.86 17.43 -41.77
C LYS A 92 -1.69 16.32 -40.76
N LEU A 93 -0.47 16.15 -40.25
CA LEU A 93 -0.12 15.21 -39.19
C LEU A 93 -0.20 15.91 -37.84
N SER A 94 -0.55 15.14 -36.79
CA SER A 94 -0.49 15.61 -35.41
C SER A 94 0.90 15.35 -34.83
N TRP A 95 1.41 16.31 -34.09
CA TRP A 95 2.59 16.10 -33.28
C TRP A 95 2.32 14.99 -32.24
N PHE A 96 3.30 14.13 -32.00
CA PHE A 96 3.16 13.05 -31.02
C PHE A 96 3.14 13.60 -29.59
N SER A 97 4.06 14.52 -29.29
CA SER A 97 4.09 15.27 -28.04
C SER A 97 4.69 16.65 -28.27
N TYR A 98 4.44 17.56 -27.36
CA TYR A 98 5.03 18.88 -27.38
C TYR A 98 5.27 19.41 -25.97
N TYR A 99 6.34 20.18 -25.83
CA TYR A 99 6.73 20.81 -24.57
C TYR A 99 7.23 22.23 -24.84
N SER A 100 6.64 23.21 -24.16
CA SER A 100 7.19 24.57 -24.07
C SER A 100 8.14 24.62 -22.88
N THR A 101 9.41 24.87 -23.12
CA THR A 101 10.43 24.76 -22.07
C THR A 101 10.67 26.08 -21.33
N VAL A 102 11.25 26.00 -20.14
CA VAL A 102 11.56 27.19 -19.31
C VAL A 102 12.63 28.10 -19.91
N ASP A 103 13.47 27.59 -20.80
CA ASP A 103 14.49 28.36 -21.51
C ASP A 103 13.97 29.08 -22.78
N GLY A 104 12.67 28.96 -23.05
CA GLY A 104 12.01 29.64 -24.17
C GLY A 104 12.14 28.92 -25.49
N LYS A 105 12.18 27.59 -25.45
CA LYS A 105 12.13 26.74 -26.63
C LYS A 105 10.87 25.87 -26.62
N MET A 106 10.36 25.55 -27.80
CA MET A 106 9.29 24.57 -27.97
C MET A 106 9.88 23.30 -28.57
N TYR A 107 9.59 22.18 -27.93
CA TYR A 107 10.01 20.83 -28.34
C TYR A 107 8.78 20.10 -28.89
N LEU A 108 8.84 19.67 -30.14
CA LEU A 108 7.77 19.01 -30.86
C LEU A 108 8.25 17.66 -31.40
N GLN A 109 7.78 16.59 -30.84
CA GLN A 109 8.10 15.24 -31.31
C GLN A 109 7.14 14.85 -32.45
N THR A 110 7.68 14.37 -33.56
CA THR A 110 6.86 13.89 -34.68
C THR A 110 6.18 12.56 -34.34
N PRO A 111 5.11 12.17 -35.02
CA PRO A 111 4.75 10.75 -35.11
C PRO A 111 5.91 9.97 -35.73
N VAL A 112 5.84 8.64 -35.78
CA VAL A 112 6.81 7.85 -36.53
C VAL A 112 6.70 8.23 -38.00
N LEU A 113 7.76 8.83 -38.55
CA LEU A 113 7.86 9.20 -39.96
C LEU A 113 8.41 8.04 -40.78
N GLU A 114 7.92 7.84 -41.98
CA GLU A 114 8.35 6.75 -42.88
C GLU A 114 9.58 7.12 -43.69
N ALA A 115 10.59 6.27 -43.69
CA ALA A 115 11.82 6.46 -44.47
C ALA A 115 11.53 6.64 -45.98
N GLY A 116 12.18 7.63 -46.59
CA GLY A 116 12.02 7.95 -48.00
C GLY A 116 10.74 8.76 -48.36
N THR A 117 9.89 9.03 -47.40
CA THR A 117 8.70 9.85 -47.58
C THR A 117 9.05 11.33 -47.28
N LYS A 118 8.60 12.25 -48.16
CA LYS A 118 8.82 13.67 -47.96
C LYS A 118 7.73 14.28 -47.09
N TYR A 119 8.16 15.02 -46.07
CA TYR A 119 7.28 15.75 -45.14
C TYR A 119 7.56 17.25 -45.23
N ASP A 120 6.52 18.04 -44.98
CA ASP A 120 6.59 19.50 -44.96
C ASP A 120 6.38 20.00 -43.53
N ILE A 121 7.26 20.92 -43.10
CA ILE A 121 7.15 21.65 -41.84
C ILE A 121 6.89 23.11 -42.16
N TYR A 122 5.73 23.58 -41.74
CA TYR A 122 5.23 24.89 -42.08
C TYR A 122 5.04 25.77 -40.86
N PHE A 123 5.56 26.98 -40.89
CA PHE A 123 5.30 27.98 -39.85
C PHE A 123 5.32 29.41 -40.40
N THR A 124 4.71 30.33 -39.62
CA THR A 124 4.46 31.71 -40.06
C THR A 124 5.06 32.68 -39.05
N SER A 125 5.67 33.79 -39.54
CA SER A 125 6.16 34.86 -38.68
C SER A 125 5.01 35.60 -37.99
N ARG A 126 5.30 36.12 -36.79
CA ARG A 126 4.34 36.91 -35.99
C ARG A 126 4.63 38.40 -36.06
N GLU A 127 3.64 39.18 -35.60
CA GLU A 127 3.80 40.62 -35.49
C GLU A 127 4.92 41.00 -34.51
N GLY A 128 5.92 41.72 -34.98
CA GLY A 128 7.08 42.15 -34.22
C GLY A 128 8.21 41.12 -34.13
N GLU A 129 8.04 39.93 -34.70
CA GLU A 129 9.09 38.94 -34.78
C GLU A 129 10.07 39.24 -35.93
N THR A 130 11.35 39.31 -35.61
CA THR A 130 12.40 39.62 -36.60
C THR A 130 13.25 38.39 -36.95
N GLU A 131 13.28 37.39 -36.08
CA GLU A 131 14.01 36.16 -36.32
C GLU A 131 13.36 35.00 -35.57
N ILE A 132 13.61 33.78 -36.01
CA ILE A 132 13.31 32.53 -35.32
C ILE A 132 14.46 31.55 -35.49
N GLN A 133 14.81 30.84 -34.43
CA GLN A 133 15.77 29.74 -34.47
C GLN A 133 15.03 28.44 -34.36
N PHE A 134 15.39 27.48 -35.19
CA PHE A 134 14.86 26.13 -35.09
C PHE A 134 15.91 25.09 -35.46
N GLY A 135 15.69 23.84 -35.04
CA GLY A 135 16.52 22.69 -35.37
C GLY A 135 15.68 21.43 -35.50
N PHE A 136 16.16 20.48 -36.26
CA PHE A 136 15.54 19.19 -36.43
C PHE A 136 16.54 18.08 -36.05
N TYR A 137 16.17 17.21 -35.11
CA TYR A 137 17.10 16.28 -34.47
C TYR A 137 16.61 14.83 -34.57
N ASP A 138 17.55 13.91 -34.71
CA ASP A 138 17.30 12.47 -34.70
C ASP A 138 17.24 11.90 -33.28
N ASP A 139 17.72 12.65 -32.30
CA ASP A 139 17.50 12.41 -30.87
C ASP A 139 16.25 13.18 -30.44
N ILE A 140 15.15 12.47 -30.13
CA ILE A 140 13.89 13.07 -29.71
C ILE A 140 13.95 13.75 -28.33
N TRP A 141 15.06 13.60 -27.62
CA TRP A 141 15.34 14.19 -26.32
C TRP A 141 16.53 15.18 -26.35
N HIS A 142 16.94 15.58 -27.53
CA HIS A 142 18.03 16.53 -27.71
C HIS A 142 17.86 17.76 -26.81
N GLY A 143 18.92 18.09 -26.05
CA GLY A 143 18.90 19.22 -25.10
C GLY A 143 18.38 18.89 -23.70
N ALA A 144 17.97 17.65 -23.43
CA ALA A 144 17.66 17.22 -22.07
C ALA A 144 18.91 17.30 -21.18
N GLU A 145 18.75 17.88 -20.00
CA GLU A 145 19.85 18.04 -19.03
C GLU A 145 20.09 16.75 -18.26
N GLU A 146 21.32 16.29 -18.21
CA GLU A 146 21.65 15.06 -17.47
C GLU A 146 21.73 15.33 -15.97
N ILE A 147 21.06 14.49 -15.16
CA ILE A 147 21.09 14.57 -13.69
C ILE A 147 21.35 13.21 -13.06
N ASP A 148 22.06 13.23 -11.94
CA ASP A 148 22.31 12.02 -11.14
C ASP A 148 21.17 11.77 -10.12
N ASN A 149 21.14 12.56 -9.03
CA ASN A 149 20.27 12.31 -7.89
C ASN A 149 19.35 13.48 -7.53
N ALA A 150 19.73 14.68 -7.89
CA ALA A 150 19.00 15.88 -7.51
C ALA A 150 19.26 17.02 -8.49
N ALA A 151 18.28 17.91 -8.60
CA ALA A 151 18.40 19.18 -9.29
C ALA A 151 17.57 20.25 -8.56
N THR A 152 17.94 21.51 -8.79
CA THR A 152 17.14 22.65 -8.34
C THR A 152 16.95 23.60 -9.50
N GLY A 153 15.83 24.32 -9.51
CA GLY A 153 15.56 25.24 -10.60
C GLY A 153 14.35 26.10 -10.36
N ILE A 154 14.06 26.93 -11.37
CA ILE A 154 12.86 27.73 -11.40
C ILE A 154 12.00 27.21 -12.56
N MET A 155 10.80 26.79 -12.25
CA MET A 155 9.78 26.45 -13.22
C MET A 155 8.91 27.68 -13.48
N LYS A 156 8.91 28.16 -14.71
CA LYS A 156 8.03 29.28 -15.11
C LYS A 156 6.57 28.82 -15.09
N LYS A 157 5.67 29.79 -14.94
CA LYS A 157 4.24 29.53 -15.04
C LYS A 157 3.84 29.07 -16.44
N GLY A 158 2.82 28.21 -16.52
CA GLY A 158 2.13 27.88 -17.77
C GLY A 158 1.49 29.10 -18.42
N TYR A 159 0.82 28.90 -19.52
CA TYR A 159 0.15 29.97 -20.26
C TYR A 159 -1.18 29.49 -20.84
N ILE A 160 -2.06 30.45 -21.18
CA ILE A 160 -3.34 30.18 -21.83
C ILE A 160 -3.24 30.61 -23.27
N GLU A 161 -3.60 29.72 -24.20
CA GLU A 161 -3.76 30.01 -25.60
C GLU A 161 -5.08 29.42 -26.12
N ASP A 162 -5.84 30.18 -26.88
CA ASP A 162 -7.15 29.76 -27.41
C ASP A 162 -8.09 29.15 -26.36
N GLY A 163 -7.99 29.63 -25.09
CA GLY A 163 -8.76 29.13 -23.97
C GLY A 163 -8.31 27.76 -23.43
N LYS A 164 -7.12 27.30 -23.80
CA LYS A 164 -6.49 26.06 -23.28
C LYS A 164 -5.27 26.39 -22.44
N ASN A 165 -5.08 25.63 -21.38
CA ASN A 165 -3.89 25.70 -20.54
C ASN A 165 -2.75 24.90 -21.17
N TYR A 166 -1.57 25.50 -21.24
CA TYR A 166 -0.32 24.89 -21.69
C TYR A 166 0.71 24.94 -20.58
N SER A 167 1.44 23.82 -20.41
CA SER A 167 2.50 23.75 -19.41
C SER A 167 3.79 24.40 -19.86
N ARG A 168 4.62 24.80 -18.89
CA ARG A 168 6.06 24.98 -19.08
C ARG A 168 6.78 23.76 -18.54
N ALA A 169 7.69 23.20 -19.32
CA ALA A 169 8.34 21.96 -19.00
C ALA A 169 9.86 22.11 -18.79
N LYS A 170 10.39 21.28 -17.92
CA LYS A 170 11.84 21.01 -17.82
C LYS A 170 12.07 19.51 -18.06
N ILE A 171 13.03 19.18 -18.90
CA ILE A 171 13.31 17.80 -19.29
C ILE A 171 14.69 17.41 -18.77
N TYR A 172 14.74 16.29 -18.08
CA TYR A 172 15.96 15.72 -17.56
C TYR A 172 16.21 14.33 -18.15
N LYS A 173 17.46 14.06 -18.48
CA LYS A 173 17.94 12.73 -18.79
C LYS A 173 18.44 12.06 -17.52
N ILE A 174 17.96 10.85 -17.25
CA ILE A 174 18.28 10.09 -16.05
C ILE A 174 18.76 8.70 -16.38
N THR A 175 19.71 8.21 -15.60
CA THR A 175 20.15 6.81 -15.57
C THR A 175 20.19 6.35 -14.13
N VAL A 176 19.91 5.06 -13.88
CA VAL A 176 19.96 4.50 -12.55
C VAL A 176 21.10 3.50 -12.41
N PRO A 177 21.77 3.45 -11.24
CA PRO A 177 22.94 2.60 -11.06
C PRO A 177 22.61 1.12 -10.86
N GLU A 178 21.38 0.80 -10.44
CA GLU A 178 20.90 -0.55 -10.15
C GLU A 178 19.42 -0.68 -10.53
N ASP A 179 18.98 -1.91 -10.81
CA ASP A 179 17.55 -2.18 -11.02
C ASP A 179 16.78 -1.89 -9.75
N GLY A 180 15.61 -1.27 -9.86
CA GLY A 180 14.79 -1.01 -8.67
C GLY A 180 13.65 -0.02 -8.87
N ALA A 181 12.89 0.12 -7.79
CA ALA A 181 11.84 1.12 -7.71
C ALA A 181 12.46 2.47 -7.28
N TYR A 182 12.14 3.51 -8.03
CA TYR A 182 12.61 4.86 -7.78
C TYR A 182 11.46 5.84 -7.64
N GLU A 183 11.61 6.78 -6.74
CA GLU A 183 10.80 7.97 -6.65
C GLU A 183 11.59 9.17 -7.14
N TYR A 184 10.99 9.96 -8.03
CA TYR A 184 11.44 11.29 -8.39
C TYR A 184 10.45 12.29 -7.81
N ARG A 185 10.87 13.02 -6.78
CA ARG A 185 10.04 13.97 -6.05
C ARG A 185 10.46 15.39 -6.35
N VAL A 186 9.50 16.19 -6.75
CA VAL A 186 9.62 17.66 -6.87
C VAL A 186 8.98 18.27 -5.66
N SER A 187 9.74 19.04 -4.88
CA SER A 187 9.28 19.74 -3.68
C SER A 187 9.51 21.26 -3.80
N GLY A 188 8.87 22.01 -2.90
CA GLY A 188 8.90 23.47 -2.93
C GLY A 188 7.79 24.08 -3.77
N LEU A 189 6.85 23.29 -4.28
CA LEU A 189 5.65 23.77 -4.93
C LEU A 189 4.78 24.43 -3.83
N ASN A 190 4.72 25.75 -3.81
CA ASN A 190 3.95 26.49 -2.80
C ASN A 190 2.63 26.97 -3.42
N PRO A 191 1.58 26.14 -3.40
CA PRO A 191 0.29 26.50 -3.94
C PRO A 191 -0.36 27.55 -3.04
N THR A 192 -0.54 28.74 -3.54
CA THR A 192 -1.28 29.77 -2.83
C THR A 192 -2.78 29.48 -2.86
N GLY A 193 -3.22 28.55 -1.99
CA GLY A 193 -4.58 28.51 -1.48
C GLY A 193 -5.74 28.31 -2.48
N ILE A 194 -5.50 27.76 -3.65
CA ILE A 194 -6.57 27.45 -4.62
C ILE A 194 -7.07 26.05 -4.32
N ALA A 195 -8.26 25.97 -3.74
CA ALA A 195 -9.02 24.75 -3.55
C ALA A 195 -9.79 24.38 -4.82
N ASP A 196 -9.12 24.27 -5.96
CA ASP A 196 -9.73 23.77 -7.18
C ASP A 196 -9.20 22.37 -7.50
N ASP A 197 -10.08 21.53 -8.08
CA ASP A 197 -9.83 20.13 -8.42
C ASP A 197 -8.76 19.95 -9.53
N ASP A 198 -8.11 21.01 -9.97
CA ASP A 198 -7.08 20.99 -11.00
C ASP A 198 -5.68 20.89 -10.38
N TYR A 199 -4.85 20.00 -10.93
CA TYR A 199 -3.44 19.93 -10.58
C TYR A 199 -2.65 20.96 -11.37
N ASP A 200 -1.69 21.60 -10.70
CA ASP A 200 -0.86 22.63 -11.30
C ASP A 200 0.48 22.09 -11.82
N PHE A 201 0.93 20.94 -11.31
CA PHE A 201 2.25 20.41 -11.58
C PHE A 201 2.25 18.88 -11.73
N ASP A 202 2.96 18.39 -12.75
CA ASP A 202 3.08 16.95 -13.03
C ASP A 202 4.53 16.52 -13.20
N VAL A 203 4.79 15.22 -12.98
CA VAL A 203 6.09 14.58 -13.11
C VAL A 203 5.91 13.26 -13.84
N ASP A 204 6.49 13.14 -15.02
CA ASP A 204 6.37 11.96 -15.87
C ASP A 204 7.72 11.39 -16.26
N ILE A 205 7.79 10.06 -16.44
CA ILE A 205 8.97 9.33 -16.89
C ILE A 205 8.68 8.69 -18.24
N TYR A 206 9.60 8.90 -19.19
CA TYR A 206 9.54 8.36 -20.55
C TYR A 206 10.75 7.50 -20.86
N ASP A 207 10.59 6.54 -21.77
CA ASP A 207 11.68 5.79 -22.35
C ASP A 207 12.42 6.58 -23.46
N GLU A 208 13.47 6.00 -24.02
CA GLU A 208 14.26 6.61 -25.12
C GLU A 208 13.41 6.84 -26.38
N ASP A 209 12.37 6.05 -26.61
CA ASP A 209 11.46 6.17 -27.75
C ASP A 209 10.34 7.20 -27.54
N GLY A 210 10.30 7.88 -26.40
CA GLY A 210 9.27 8.85 -26.04
C GLY A 210 7.94 8.22 -25.62
N ASN A 211 7.94 6.93 -25.32
CA ASN A 211 6.74 6.32 -24.77
C ASN A 211 6.69 6.55 -23.26
N TRP A 212 5.51 6.82 -22.77
CA TRP A 212 5.27 6.90 -21.35
C TRP A 212 5.63 5.56 -20.66
N ASN A 213 6.39 5.61 -19.60
CA ASN A 213 6.78 4.38 -18.90
C ASN A 213 5.55 3.74 -18.26
N SER A 214 5.08 2.63 -18.84
CA SER A 214 3.87 1.94 -18.38
C SER A 214 3.94 1.40 -16.95
N ASN A 215 5.15 1.34 -16.39
CA ASN A 215 5.41 0.89 -15.02
C ASN A 215 5.56 2.06 -14.04
N GLN A 216 5.12 3.25 -14.43
CA GLN A 216 5.10 4.40 -13.54
C GLN A 216 3.72 4.65 -12.93
N ASP A 217 3.73 5.20 -11.73
CA ASP A 217 2.61 5.92 -11.11
C ASP A 217 3.06 7.36 -10.87
N SER A 218 2.24 8.34 -11.21
CA SER A 218 2.50 9.75 -10.93
C SER A 218 1.49 10.27 -9.92
N VAL A 219 1.96 11.15 -9.04
CA VAL A 219 1.12 11.88 -8.08
C VAL A 219 1.37 13.36 -8.33
N PRO A 220 0.52 13.99 -9.13
CA PRO A 220 0.57 15.44 -9.33
C PRO A 220 0.20 16.18 -8.03
N ASN A 221 0.52 17.47 -7.95
CA ASN A 221 0.24 18.27 -6.75
C ASN A 221 -1.24 18.63 -6.59
N TRP A 222 -2.07 17.64 -6.35
CA TRP A 222 -3.51 17.83 -6.13
C TRP A 222 -3.81 18.64 -4.86
N GLY A 223 -4.76 19.55 -4.97
CA GLY A 223 -5.40 20.19 -3.81
C GLY A 223 -4.46 20.98 -2.91
N GLY A 224 -3.37 21.53 -3.45
CA GLY A 224 -2.45 22.34 -2.69
C GLY A 224 -1.31 21.58 -2.02
N SER A 225 -0.98 20.38 -2.49
CA SER A 225 0.27 19.69 -2.09
C SER A 225 1.48 20.53 -2.51
N SER A 226 2.50 20.60 -1.65
CA SER A 226 3.77 21.23 -1.96
C SER A 226 4.71 20.33 -2.78
N ASP A 227 4.30 19.10 -3.05
CA ASP A 227 5.08 18.09 -3.75
C ASP A 227 4.31 17.48 -4.92
N ALA A 228 5.06 17.10 -5.96
CA ALA A 228 4.63 16.19 -7.02
C ALA A 228 5.67 15.10 -7.18
N CYS A 229 5.29 13.89 -7.55
CA CYS A 229 6.26 12.81 -7.70
C CYS A 229 5.84 11.78 -8.77
N ALA A 230 6.85 11.13 -9.35
CA ALA A 230 6.68 9.94 -10.16
C ALA A 230 7.41 8.75 -9.51
N PHE A 231 6.80 7.58 -9.61
CA PHE A 231 7.35 6.32 -9.13
C PHE A 231 7.47 5.36 -10.31
N ALA A 232 8.61 4.73 -10.47
CA ALA A 232 8.79 3.75 -11.55
C ALA A 232 9.81 2.68 -11.18
N ASN A 233 9.64 1.47 -11.72
CA ASN A 233 10.71 0.50 -11.80
C ASN A 233 11.60 0.83 -12.98
N LEU A 234 12.87 1.06 -12.70
CA LEU A 234 13.87 1.40 -13.69
C LEU A 234 14.98 0.36 -13.72
N GLU A 235 15.52 0.08 -14.90
CA GLU A 235 16.59 -0.88 -15.12
C GLU A 235 17.96 -0.20 -15.14
N ALA A 236 18.95 -0.83 -14.50
CA ALA A 236 20.31 -0.32 -14.42
C ALA A 236 20.93 -0.06 -15.80
N GLY A 237 21.53 1.11 -15.95
CA GLY A 237 22.21 1.52 -17.18
C GLY A 237 21.31 1.85 -18.36
N LYS A 238 19.99 1.70 -18.25
CA LYS A 238 19.05 2.26 -19.22
C LYS A 238 18.87 3.74 -19.02
N THR A 239 18.63 4.44 -20.12
CA THR A 239 18.31 5.87 -20.13
C THR A 239 16.82 6.07 -20.08
N TYR A 240 16.40 7.03 -19.27
CA TYR A 240 15.01 7.50 -19.18
C TYR A 240 14.98 9.02 -19.20
N TYR A 241 13.81 9.58 -19.43
CA TYR A 241 13.62 11.03 -19.46
C TYR A 241 12.51 11.44 -18.51
N LEU A 242 12.84 12.35 -17.62
CA LEU A 242 11.93 12.90 -16.64
C LEU A 242 11.42 14.25 -17.13
N VAL A 243 10.13 14.38 -17.29
CA VAL A 243 9.48 15.63 -17.69
C VAL A 243 8.75 16.22 -16.49
N LEU A 244 9.16 17.41 -16.08
CA LEU A 244 8.47 18.21 -15.09
C LEU A 244 7.62 19.23 -15.82
N ALA A 245 6.31 19.28 -15.57
CA ALA A 245 5.38 20.16 -16.27
C ALA A 245 4.57 21.03 -15.29
N ASN A 246 4.69 22.36 -15.41
CA ASN A 246 3.89 23.32 -14.64
C ASN A 246 2.75 23.85 -15.51
N TYR A 247 1.53 23.54 -15.15
CA TYR A 247 0.29 24.00 -15.79
C TYR A 247 -0.29 25.25 -15.12
N SER A 248 0.21 25.63 -13.93
CA SER A 248 -0.27 26.83 -13.26
C SER A 248 0.01 28.08 -14.08
N VAL A 249 -1.02 28.81 -14.43
CA VAL A 249 -0.91 30.08 -15.15
C VAL A 249 -0.62 31.27 -14.24
N ASP A 250 -0.78 31.07 -12.93
CA ASP A 250 -0.61 32.09 -11.91
C ASP A 250 0.75 32.04 -11.23
N ASN A 251 1.31 30.83 -11.07
CA ASN A 251 2.47 30.60 -10.23
C ASN A 251 3.69 30.04 -10.99
N ALA A 252 4.83 30.67 -10.75
CA ALA A 252 6.13 30.08 -11.01
C ALA A 252 6.65 29.47 -9.70
N TYR A 253 7.41 28.35 -9.78
CA TYR A 253 7.89 27.63 -8.62
C TYR A 253 9.42 27.54 -8.59
N GLU A 254 10.02 27.79 -7.44
CA GLU A 254 11.37 27.32 -7.13
C GLU A 254 11.23 25.88 -6.66
N TYR A 255 11.85 24.93 -7.35
CA TYR A 255 11.72 23.51 -7.00
C TYR A 255 13.04 22.87 -6.64
N THR A 256 12.92 21.81 -5.85
CA THR A 256 13.98 20.83 -5.62
C THR A 256 13.50 19.48 -6.11
N LEU A 257 14.21 18.91 -7.08
CA LEU A 257 14.02 17.55 -7.55
C LEU A 257 14.97 16.62 -6.78
N SER A 258 14.47 15.53 -6.27
CA SER A 258 15.26 14.48 -5.61
C SER A 258 14.89 13.10 -6.11
N ARG A 259 15.88 12.20 -6.20
CA ARG A 259 15.69 10.78 -6.49
C ARG A 259 15.88 9.96 -5.21
N THR A 260 14.96 9.08 -4.93
CA THR A 260 15.04 8.11 -3.84
C THR A 260 14.89 6.70 -4.41
N ASN A 261 15.86 5.81 -4.13
CA ASN A 261 15.68 4.40 -4.39
C ASN A 261 14.73 3.83 -3.33
N LEU A 262 13.59 3.33 -3.75
CA LEU A 262 12.53 2.79 -2.91
C LEU A 262 12.62 1.28 -2.73
N GLY A 263 13.55 0.62 -3.40
CA GLY A 263 13.75 -0.82 -3.31
C GLY A 263 13.85 -1.26 -1.86
N ILE A 264 13.02 -2.21 -1.46
CA ILE A 264 13.13 -2.94 -0.20
C ILE A 264 13.64 -4.32 -0.55
N GLU A 265 14.85 -4.62 -0.13
CA GLU A 265 15.43 -5.93 -0.36
C GLU A 265 14.64 -7.01 0.40
N LEU A 266 14.54 -8.19 -0.20
CA LEU A 266 13.93 -9.33 0.47
C LEU A 266 14.66 -9.63 1.79
N ASN A 267 13.92 -9.92 2.85
CA ASN A 267 14.40 -10.16 4.21
C ASN A 267 15.07 -8.93 4.87
N SER A 268 14.66 -7.74 4.47
CA SER A 268 15.10 -6.47 5.06
C SER A 268 13.95 -5.58 5.49
N GLU A 269 14.29 -4.51 6.22
CA GLU A 269 13.36 -3.45 6.61
C GLU A 269 14.00 -2.10 6.25
N LYS A 270 13.23 -1.23 5.61
CA LYS A 270 13.65 0.11 5.20
C LYS A 270 12.76 1.17 5.83
N THR A 271 13.37 2.26 6.27
CA THR A 271 12.64 3.47 6.68
C THR A 271 12.58 4.42 5.49
N LEU A 272 11.37 4.81 5.15
CA LEU A 272 11.09 5.78 4.10
C LEU A 272 10.69 7.08 4.78
N ASN A 273 11.35 8.16 4.42
CA ASN A 273 11.10 9.49 4.99
C ASN A 273 10.50 10.38 3.91
N TRP A 274 9.57 11.24 4.29
CA TRP A 274 9.04 12.29 3.43
C TRP A 274 8.94 13.60 4.22
N ASN A 275 9.08 14.69 3.51
CA ASN A 275 9.05 16.01 4.12
C ASN A 275 7.64 16.59 4.17
N GLU A 276 6.72 16.09 3.35
CA GLU A 276 5.36 16.55 3.26
C GLU A 276 4.37 15.42 2.98
N ILE A 277 3.09 15.68 3.22
CA ILE A 277 2.03 14.67 3.16
C ILE A 277 1.69 14.40 1.70
N GLY A 278 2.23 13.33 1.15
CA GLY A 278 1.64 12.69 -0.03
C GLY A 278 0.58 11.69 0.40
N ASP A 279 -0.45 11.46 -0.39
CA ASP A 279 -1.53 10.56 0.02
C ASP A 279 -1.12 9.09 0.04
N TYR A 280 -0.16 8.67 -0.79
CA TYR A 280 0.27 7.29 -0.92
C TYR A 280 1.75 7.18 -1.28
N PHE A 281 2.37 6.10 -0.82
CA PHE A 281 3.66 5.61 -1.25
C PHE A 281 3.45 4.34 -2.08
N TYR A 282 4.09 4.26 -3.24
CA TYR A 282 4.03 3.12 -4.15
C TYR A 282 5.34 2.36 -4.11
N TYR A 283 5.30 1.08 -3.80
CA TYR A 283 6.45 0.20 -3.84
C TYR A 283 6.21 -0.90 -4.86
N HIS A 284 7.03 -0.95 -5.89
CA HIS A 284 6.99 -1.98 -6.93
C HIS A 284 8.00 -3.08 -6.60
N PHE A 285 7.63 -4.33 -6.77
CA PHE A 285 8.52 -5.45 -6.54
C PHE A 285 8.16 -6.64 -7.44
N ILE A 286 9.18 -7.47 -7.73
CA ILE A 286 9.04 -8.69 -8.52
C ILE A 286 9.49 -9.86 -7.64
N PRO A 287 8.58 -10.77 -7.25
CA PRO A 287 8.93 -11.94 -6.46
C PRO A 287 9.86 -12.88 -7.24
N GLU A 288 10.91 -13.37 -6.60
CA GLU A 288 11.79 -14.38 -7.20
C GLU A 288 11.17 -15.80 -7.17
N LYS A 289 10.24 -16.05 -6.25
CA LYS A 289 9.60 -17.35 -6.03
C LYS A 289 8.08 -17.22 -5.97
N THR A 290 7.40 -18.23 -6.52
CA THR A 290 5.94 -18.33 -6.41
C THR A 290 5.55 -18.78 -5.00
N GLN A 291 5.20 -17.84 -4.14
CA GLN A 291 4.80 -18.08 -2.74
C GLN A 291 4.06 -16.87 -2.14
N SER A 292 3.59 -17.00 -0.90
CA SER A 292 3.14 -15.86 -0.11
C SER A 292 4.32 -15.18 0.57
N TYR A 293 4.27 -13.87 0.70
CA TYR A 293 5.27 -13.03 1.36
C TYR A 293 4.66 -12.26 2.52
N LEU A 294 5.50 -11.85 3.46
CA LEU A 294 5.15 -11.00 4.56
C LEU A 294 5.64 -9.57 4.30
N PHE A 295 4.72 -8.62 4.35
CA PHE A 295 5.05 -7.21 4.54
C PHE A 295 4.79 -6.81 5.99
N THR A 296 5.69 -6.02 6.55
CA THR A 296 5.48 -5.34 7.82
C THR A 296 5.52 -3.85 7.58
N VAL A 297 4.54 -3.13 8.12
CA VAL A 297 4.48 -1.66 8.00
C VAL A 297 4.31 -1.09 9.39
N SER A 298 5.01 0.00 9.74
CA SER A 298 4.78 0.67 11.02
C SER A 298 3.29 1.02 11.16
N ASP A 299 2.70 0.63 12.30
CA ASP A 299 1.27 0.86 12.54
C ASP A 299 1.06 2.32 12.94
N ASN A 300 0.49 3.08 12.03
CA ASN A 300 0.13 4.49 12.22
C ASN A 300 -1.35 4.71 12.57
N GLY A 301 -2.03 3.66 12.97
CA GLY A 301 -3.38 3.72 13.54
C GLY A 301 -4.54 3.64 12.55
N ASP A 302 -4.48 4.16 11.33
CA ASP A 302 -5.70 4.37 10.54
C ASP A 302 -5.70 3.87 9.09
N ARG A 303 -4.56 3.51 8.50
CA ARG A 303 -4.50 3.21 7.07
C ARG A 303 -3.89 1.85 6.79
N VAL A 304 -4.57 1.08 5.96
CA VAL A 304 -4.16 -0.27 5.57
C VAL A 304 -3.50 -0.21 4.21
N PRO A 305 -2.26 -0.66 4.06
CA PRO A 305 -1.64 -0.86 2.76
C PRO A 305 -2.50 -1.75 1.85
N GLN A 306 -2.38 -1.55 0.55
CA GLN A 306 -3.06 -2.34 -0.47
C GLN A 306 -2.03 -2.99 -1.39
N ILE A 307 -2.35 -4.15 -1.94
CA ILE A 307 -1.53 -4.82 -2.95
C ILE A 307 -2.28 -4.85 -4.28
N GLY A 308 -1.61 -4.41 -5.35
CA GLY A 308 -2.22 -4.34 -6.68
C GLY A 308 -3.19 -3.16 -6.87
N ARG A 309 -3.56 -2.91 -8.12
CA ARG A 309 -4.56 -1.90 -8.50
C ARG A 309 -6.00 -2.40 -8.40
N THR A 310 -6.21 -3.71 -8.36
CA THR A 310 -7.53 -4.33 -8.42
C THR A 310 -7.62 -5.47 -7.42
N ASP A 311 -8.60 -5.39 -6.52
CA ASP A 311 -9.27 -6.45 -5.75
C ASP A 311 -8.43 -7.59 -5.12
N GLU A 312 -7.11 -7.58 -5.21
CA GLU A 312 -6.28 -8.54 -4.51
C GLU A 312 -6.33 -8.26 -3.01
N THR A 313 -6.96 -9.14 -2.27
CA THR A 313 -7.07 -9.03 -0.82
C THR A 313 -5.89 -9.73 -0.16
N TRP A 314 -5.39 -9.15 0.92
CA TRP A 314 -4.41 -9.81 1.76
C TRP A 314 -4.91 -11.19 2.22
N LYS A 315 -4.08 -12.22 2.13
CA LYS A 315 -4.37 -13.55 2.68
C LYS A 315 -4.59 -13.47 4.18
N ASN A 316 -3.82 -12.63 4.86
CA ASN A 316 -3.95 -12.39 6.29
C ASN A 316 -3.45 -10.99 6.65
N MET A 317 -4.14 -10.36 7.60
CA MET A 317 -3.75 -9.06 8.16
C MET A 317 -3.79 -9.14 9.68
N MET A 318 -2.72 -8.70 10.32
CA MET A 318 -2.62 -8.64 11.78
C MET A 318 -2.15 -7.23 12.15
N TYR A 319 -2.99 -6.55 12.91
CA TYR A 319 -2.79 -5.16 13.31
C TYR A 319 -2.08 -5.07 14.66
N ASP A 320 -1.36 -3.98 14.87
CA ASP A 320 -0.67 -3.65 16.13
C ASP A 320 0.11 -4.84 16.72
N VAL A 321 0.90 -5.49 15.88
CA VAL A 321 1.87 -6.47 16.36
C VAL A 321 3.17 -5.72 16.65
N ASP A 322 3.39 -5.36 17.90
CA ASP A 322 4.56 -4.59 18.35
C ASP A 322 4.74 -3.25 17.59
N GLY A 323 3.63 -2.54 17.34
CA GLY A 323 3.60 -1.27 16.61
C GLY A 323 3.73 -1.43 15.09
N LYS A 324 3.46 -2.62 14.56
CA LYS A 324 3.47 -2.90 13.12
C LYS A 324 2.18 -3.57 12.66
N ILE A 325 1.80 -3.29 11.44
CA ILE A 325 0.82 -4.09 10.70
C ILE A 325 1.59 -5.19 9.98
N ARG A 326 1.14 -6.42 10.09
CA ARG A 326 1.66 -7.59 9.36
C ARG A 326 0.67 -7.99 8.29
N LEU A 327 1.13 -8.01 7.06
CA LEU A 327 0.31 -8.22 5.87
C LEU A 327 0.89 -9.41 5.12
N VAL A 328 0.11 -10.48 4.99
CA VAL A 328 0.53 -11.65 4.22
C VAL A 328 -0.17 -11.62 2.88
N THR A 329 0.62 -11.67 1.80
CA THR A 329 0.10 -11.67 0.44
C THR A 329 -0.65 -12.96 0.11
N PRO A 330 -1.54 -12.97 -0.88
CA PRO A 330 -1.87 -14.20 -1.59
C PRO A 330 -0.58 -14.84 -2.13
N VAL A 331 -0.68 -16.01 -2.75
CA VAL A 331 0.46 -16.60 -3.46
C VAL A 331 0.76 -15.71 -4.68
N LEU A 332 1.92 -15.07 -4.68
CA LEU A 332 2.40 -14.25 -5.79
C LEU A 332 3.22 -15.11 -6.75
N GLU A 333 3.11 -14.83 -8.03
CA GLU A 333 3.83 -15.56 -9.09
C GLU A 333 5.24 -14.99 -9.26
N ALA A 334 6.24 -15.86 -9.36
CA ALA A 334 7.62 -15.46 -9.64
C ALA A 334 7.73 -14.73 -10.99
N GLY A 335 8.51 -13.65 -11.03
CA GLY A 335 8.75 -12.87 -12.24
C GLY A 335 7.61 -11.93 -12.65
N LYS A 336 6.49 -11.92 -11.92
CA LYS A 336 5.40 -10.98 -12.15
C LYS A 336 5.55 -9.76 -11.26
N GLU A 337 5.31 -8.59 -11.82
CA GLU A 337 5.35 -7.33 -11.06
C GLU A 337 4.10 -7.12 -10.21
N TYR A 338 4.32 -6.61 -8.99
CA TYR A 338 3.28 -6.22 -8.04
C TYR A 338 3.57 -4.86 -7.44
N THR A 339 2.52 -4.14 -7.09
CA THR A 339 2.62 -2.83 -6.43
C THR A 339 2.03 -2.91 -5.03
N LEU A 340 2.77 -2.43 -4.04
CA LEU A 340 2.31 -2.20 -2.68
C LEU A 340 2.00 -0.72 -2.51
N TYR A 341 0.77 -0.39 -2.18
CA TYR A 341 0.32 0.96 -1.84
C TYR A 341 0.34 1.15 -0.33
N VAL A 342 1.15 2.06 0.16
CA VAL A 342 1.24 2.38 1.59
C VAL A 342 0.70 3.78 1.81
N PRO A 343 -0.50 3.93 2.41
CA PRO A 343 -1.04 5.25 2.69
C PRO A 343 -0.27 5.92 3.82
N ILE A 344 -0.08 7.22 3.70
CA ILE A 344 0.61 8.07 4.65
C ILE A 344 -0.43 8.75 5.54
N ALA A 345 -0.24 8.69 6.85
CA ALA A 345 -1.12 9.37 7.79
C ALA A 345 -0.70 10.83 8.00
N ALA A 346 -1.68 11.69 8.21
CA ALA A 346 -1.43 13.10 8.48
C ALA A 346 -0.53 13.28 9.72
N GLY A 347 0.55 14.04 9.56
CA GLY A 347 1.51 14.32 10.63
C GLY A 347 2.64 13.29 10.78
N GLU A 348 2.70 12.27 9.95
CA GLU A 348 3.83 11.35 9.89
C GLU A 348 4.90 11.85 8.91
N ASN A 349 6.16 11.66 9.30
CA ASN A 349 7.32 12.02 8.48
C ASN A 349 8.08 10.80 7.97
N SER A 350 7.70 9.60 8.39
CA SER A 350 8.36 8.37 7.97
C SER A 350 7.46 7.14 8.16
N VAL A 351 7.70 6.13 7.35
CA VAL A 351 7.16 4.78 7.52
C VAL A 351 8.28 3.76 7.43
N ARG A 352 8.22 2.72 8.25
CA ARG A 352 9.08 1.55 8.10
C ARG A 352 8.32 0.45 7.41
N VAL A 353 8.91 -0.07 6.34
CA VAL A 353 8.36 -1.18 5.56
C VAL A 353 9.38 -2.30 5.52
N GLY A 354 8.96 -3.50 5.86
CA GLY A 354 9.76 -4.72 5.75
C GLY A 354 9.15 -5.68 4.74
N PHE A 355 9.98 -6.44 4.04
CA PHE A 355 9.59 -7.42 3.04
C PHE A 355 10.31 -8.75 3.30
N TYR A 356 9.56 -9.85 3.49
CA TYR A 356 10.13 -11.12 3.95
C TYR A 356 9.51 -12.33 3.26
N ASP A 357 10.33 -13.34 2.99
CA ASP A 357 9.90 -14.64 2.48
C ASP A 357 9.42 -15.58 3.61
N ASN A 358 9.83 -15.33 4.85
CA ASN A 358 9.33 -16.04 6.02
C ASN A 358 8.15 -15.25 6.65
N LEU A 359 6.96 -15.86 6.64
CA LEU A 359 5.73 -15.23 7.13
C LEU A 359 5.75 -14.90 8.63
N TRP A 360 6.71 -15.45 9.37
CA TRP A 360 6.83 -15.31 10.82
C TRP A 360 8.09 -14.54 11.27
N THR A 361 8.75 -13.87 10.35
CA THR A 361 9.91 -13.03 10.67
C THR A 361 9.59 -12.07 11.83
N GLY A 362 10.51 -11.97 12.80
CA GLY A 362 10.37 -11.09 13.97
C GLY A 362 9.44 -11.60 15.07
N VAL A 363 8.87 -12.81 14.94
CA VAL A 363 8.06 -13.41 16.02
C VAL A 363 8.96 -14.11 17.02
N ASN A 364 8.88 -13.66 18.29
CA ASN A 364 9.69 -14.19 19.38
C ASN A 364 9.19 -15.56 19.86
N THR A 365 10.09 -16.40 20.38
CA THR A 365 9.72 -17.66 21.03
C THR A 365 9.01 -17.37 22.35
N LEU A 366 7.93 -18.10 22.62
CA LEU A 366 7.21 -18.03 23.88
C LEU A 366 8.01 -18.72 24.99
N GLU A 367 8.60 -17.95 25.86
CA GLU A 367 9.19 -18.44 27.11
C GLU A 367 8.13 -18.32 28.22
N THR A 368 7.82 -19.43 28.87
CA THR A 368 6.76 -19.43 29.90
C THR A 368 7.32 -19.60 31.30
N PRO A 369 6.81 -18.83 32.26
CA PRO A 369 5.73 -17.84 32.15
C PRO A 369 6.17 -16.57 31.39
N CYS A 370 5.35 -16.11 30.45
CA CYS A 370 5.56 -14.88 29.72
C CYS A 370 4.62 -13.78 30.25
N SER A 371 5.13 -12.57 30.42
CA SER A 371 4.33 -11.41 30.79
C SER A 371 4.55 -10.27 29.80
N GLY A 372 3.53 -9.47 29.56
CA GLY A 372 3.59 -8.36 28.63
C GLY A 372 2.36 -7.47 28.70
N THR A 373 2.32 -6.53 27.77
CA THR A 373 1.18 -5.66 27.58
C THR A 373 0.63 -5.83 26.16
N ILE A 374 -0.67 -5.79 26.02
CA ILE A 374 -1.36 -5.72 24.74
C ILE A 374 -2.23 -4.47 24.74
N GLY A 375 -2.17 -3.70 23.66
CA GLY A 375 -2.97 -2.49 23.48
C GLY A 375 -4.47 -2.79 23.42
N LYS A 376 -5.25 -1.75 23.37
CA LYS A 376 -6.67 -1.83 23.02
C LYS A 376 -6.83 -2.04 21.53
N GLY A 377 -7.94 -2.63 21.10
CA GLY A 377 -8.34 -2.65 19.70
C GLY A 377 -8.65 -1.25 19.18
N THR A 378 -8.67 -1.11 17.89
CA THR A 378 -8.99 0.16 17.21
C THR A 378 -10.17 0.01 16.28
N LYS A 379 -10.92 1.11 16.10
CA LYS A 379 -11.97 1.22 15.10
C LYS A 379 -11.42 2.04 13.96
N ARG A 380 -11.21 1.42 12.81
CA ARG A 380 -10.55 2.09 11.68
C ARG A 380 -11.53 2.80 10.76
N PHE A 381 -10.97 3.57 9.85
CA PHE A 381 -11.51 4.62 8.99
C PHE A 381 -12.97 4.47 8.48
N ASP A 382 -13.46 3.28 8.18
CA ASP A 382 -14.85 3.08 7.73
C ASP A 382 -15.86 3.03 8.89
N GLY A 383 -15.38 3.08 10.12
CA GLY A 383 -16.18 2.99 11.34
C GLY A 383 -16.90 1.66 11.54
N LYS A 384 -16.75 0.71 10.64
CA LYS A 384 -17.50 -0.57 10.63
C LYS A 384 -16.63 -1.75 11.06
N ALA A 385 -15.33 -1.73 10.78
CA ALA A 385 -14.43 -2.81 11.12
C ALA A 385 -13.70 -2.53 12.45
N TRP A 386 -13.60 -3.55 13.28
CA TRP A 386 -12.89 -3.53 14.55
C TRP A 386 -11.63 -4.37 14.38
N TYR A 387 -10.49 -3.76 14.63
CA TYR A 387 -9.19 -4.40 14.49
C TYR A 387 -8.57 -4.64 15.86
N PRO A 388 -8.14 -5.88 16.14
CA PRO A 388 -7.53 -6.19 17.42
C PRO A 388 -6.09 -5.68 17.49
N SER A 389 -5.64 -5.31 18.67
CA SER A 389 -4.24 -5.35 18.99
C SER A 389 -3.81 -6.80 19.15
N ASN A 390 -2.63 -7.20 18.67
CA ASN A 390 -2.18 -8.58 18.66
C ASN A 390 -0.81 -8.74 19.33
N ARG A 391 -0.60 -9.95 19.86
CA ARG A 391 0.72 -10.46 20.24
C ARG A 391 0.91 -11.82 19.62
N LEU A 392 2.10 -12.07 19.07
CA LEU A 392 2.46 -13.29 18.41
C LEU A 392 3.64 -13.94 19.10
N TYR A 393 3.57 -15.25 19.25
CA TYR A 393 4.65 -16.05 19.82
C TYR A 393 4.87 -17.32 19.05
N LYS A 394 6.12 -17.67 18.80
CA LYS A 394 6.51 -18.98 18.30
C LYS A 394 6.50 -19.99 19.44
N VAL A 395 5.89 -21.14 19.22
CA VAL A 395 5.72 -22.21 20.21
C VAL A 395 6.25 -23.51 19.64
N THR A 396 7.12 -24.17 20.40
CA THR A 396 7.58 -25.55 20.16
C THR A 396 7.40 -26.32 21.44
N VAL A 397 6.89 -27.53 21.37
CA VAL A 397 6.63 -28.36 22.54
C VAL A 397 7.51 -29.60 22.54
N PRO A 398 7.96 -30.08 23.73
CA PRO A 398 8.85 -31.23 23.82
C PRO A 398 8.13 -32.58 23.69
N THR A 399 6.82 -32.60 23.91
CA THR A 399 6.02 -33.84 23.89
C THR A 399 4.73 -33.63 23.12
N THR A 400 4.26 -34.65 22.40
CA THR A 400 2.96 -34.67 21.76
C THR A 400 1.88 -34.90 22.80
N THR A 401 1.14 -33.86 23.15
CA THR A 401 0.04 -33.93 24.12
C THR A 401 -0.91 -32.73 23.96
N ASN A 402 -1.97 -32.77 24.75
CA ASN A 402 -2.86 -31.63 24.89
C ASN A 402 -2.28 -30.59 25.86
N TYR A 403 -2.23 -29.35 25.44
CA TYR A 403 -1.75 -28.23 26.24
C TYR A 403 -2.88 -27.26 26.55
N VAL A 404 -2.82 -26.63 27.70
CA VAL A 404 -3.69 -25.50 28.06
C VAL A 404 -2.84 -24.26 28.21
N TYR A 405 -3.10 -23.29 27.34
CA TYR A 405 -2.53 -21.96 27.43
C TYR A 405 -3.54 -21.04 28.09
N LYS A 406 -3.12 -20.43 29.19
CA LYS A 406 -3.94 -19.50 29.98
C LYS A 406 -3.36 -18.11 29.90
N VAL A 407 -4.18 -17.15 29.56
CA VAL A 407 -3.85 -15.72 29.66
C VAL A 407 -4.66 -15.12 30.79
N THR A 408 -3.95 -14.48 31.71
CA THR A 408 -4.53 -13.80 32.89
C THR A 408 -4.23 -12.31 32.84
N GLY A 409 -4.86 -11.52 33.71
CA GLY A 409 -4.62 -10.09 33.84
C GLY A 409 -5.81 -9.23 33.41
N PHE A 410 -6.92 -9.86 33.03
CA PHE A 410 -8.14 -9.14 32.71
C PHE A 410 -8.86 -8.65 33.98
N ASN A 411 -9.36 -7.43 33.94
CA ASN A 411 -10.21 -6.92 35.00
C ASN A 411 -11.62 -7.51 34.85
N LYS A 412 -12.10 -8.24 35.87
CA LYS A 412 -13.40 -8.92 35.87
C LYS A 412 -14.60 -7.96 35.76
N GLU A 413 -14.42 -6.71 36.16
CA GLU A 413 -15.48 -5.69 36.13
C GLU A 413 -15.68 -5.06 34.76
N LYS A 414 -14.71 -5.28 33.84
CA LYS A 414 -14.77 -4.76 32.48
C LYS A 414 -15.19 -5.84 31.49
N GLU A 415 -15.82 -5.40 30.41
CA GLU A 415 -16.09 -6.26 29.27
C GLU A 415 -14.86 -6.29 28.35
N TYR A 416 -14.42 -7.49 28.03
CA TYR A 416 -13.33 -7.73 27.08
C TYR A 416 -13.80 -8.62 25.95
N SER A 417 -13.35 -8.27 24.72
CA SER A 417 -13.40 -9.15 23.56
C SER A 417 -11.96 -9.53 23.23
N ALA A 418 -11.56 -10.72 23.60
CA ALA A 418 -10.20 -11.21 23.40
C ALA A 418 -10.22 -12.65 22.89
N LEU A 419 -9.24 -13.02 22.08
CA LEU A 419 -9.08 -14.34 21.47
C LEU A 419 -7.66 -14.87 21.70
N LEU A 420 -7.55 -16.19 21.88
CA LEU A 420 -6.27 -16.88 21.99
C LEU A 420 -6.27 -18.09 21.02
N ARG A 421 -5.52 -18.00 19.93
CA ARG A 421 -5.53 -18.99 18.84
C ARG A 421 -4.15 -19.50 18.49
N PHE A 422 -4.07 -20.77 18.14
CA PHE A 422 -2.89 -21.39 17.55
C PHE A 422 -3.00 -21.43 16.04
N LEU A 423 -1.92 -21.08 15.37
CA LEU A 423 -1.76 -21.10 13.92
C LEU A 423 -0.62 -22.04 13.54
N ASN A 424 -0.78 -22.70 12.40
CA ASN A 424 0.27 -23.42 11.71
C ASN A 424 1.21 -22.44 10.97
N GLU A 425 2.30 -22.94 10.41
CA GLU A 425 3.24 -22.14 9.63
C GLU A 425 2.59 -21.46 8.39
N ASP A 426 1.57 -22.08 7.83
CA ASP A 426 0.79 -21.57 6.68
C ASP A 426 -0.34 -20.61 7.06
N LEU A 427 -0.40 -20.19 8.33
CA LEU A 427 -1.44 -19.34 8.93
C LEU A 427 -2.81 -20.01 9.13
N SER A 428 -2.98 -21.26 8.76
CA SER A 428 -4.19 -22.00 9.10
C SER A 428 -4.33 -22.17 10.61
N GLU A 429 -5.55 -22.20 11.12
CA GLU A 429 -5.78 -22.51 12.53
C GLU A 429 -5.45 -23.98 12.81
N VAL A 430 -4.85 -24.25 13.98
CA VAL A 430 -4.60 -25.62 14.42
C VAL A 430 -5.93 -26.30 14.67
N GLU A 431 -6.13 -27.46 14.04
CA GLU A 431 -7.39 -28.20 14.15
C GLU A 431 -7.64 -28.70 15.57
N GLY A 432 -8.91 -28.68 16.00
CA GLY A 432 -9.32 -29.18 17.30
C GLY A 432 -8.99 -28.27 18.47
N GLN A 433 -8.40 -27.09 18.25
CA GLN A 433 -8.22 -26.10 19.32
C GLN A 433 -9.57 -25.60 19.85
N ARG A 434 -9.64 -25.33 21.14
CA ARG A 434 -10.82 -24.82 21.80
C ARG A 434 -10.48 -23.64 22.68
N GLU A 435 -11.24 -22.59 22.52
CA GLU A 435 -11.12 -21.39 23.32
C GLU A 435 -12.21 -21.33 24.38
N ILE A 436 -11.83 -20.91 25.57
CA ILE A 436 -12.73 -20.68 26.70
C ILE A 436 -12.49 -19.25 27.18
N ASN A 437 -13.48 -18.41 26.99
CA ASN A 437 -13.47 -17.04 27.50
C ASN A 437 -14.13 -17.02 28.87
N ASP A 438 -13.34 -16.90 29.90
CA ASP A 438 -13.78 -16.89 31.31
C ASP A 438 -13.37 -15.59 32.03
N ILE A 439 -13.29 -14.49 31.29
CA ILE A 439 -12.80 -13.21 31.83
C ILE A 439 -13.67 -12.71 32.97
N LYS A 440 -15.00 -12.78 32.82
CA LYS A 440 -15.94 -12.30 33.86
C LYS A 440 -15.81 -13.07 35.17
N LEU A 441 -15.47 -14.33 35.12
CA LEU A 441 -15.40 -15.19 36.31
C LEU A 441 -14.00 -15.24 36.90
N THR A 442 -12.99 -15.49 36.06
CA THR A 442 -11.62 -15.75 36.54
C THR A 442 -10.62 -14.66 36.15
N GLY A 443 -10.99 -13.72 35.28
CA GLY A 443 -10.07 -12.74 34.71
C GLY A 443 -9.09 -13.39 33.71
N SER A 444 -9.52 -14.46 33.03
CA SER A 444 -8.65 -15.27 32.18
C SER A 444 -9.35 -15.72 30.90
N ILE A 445 -8.53 -15.99 29.88
CA ILE A 445 -8.93 -16.77 28.70
C ILE A 445 -8.02 -17.98 28.59
N TYR A 446 -8.55 -19.05 28.01
CA TYR A 446 -7.84 -20.31 27.86
C TYR A 446 -7.95 -20.80 26.42
N THR A 447 -6.92 -21.48 25.95
CA THR A 447 -7.01 -22.29 24.75
C THR A 447 -6.45 -23.68 25.03
N THR A 448 -7.26 -24.69 24.74
CA THR A 448 -6.81 -26.09 24.76
C THR A 448 -6.48 -26.51 23.34
N VAL A 449 -5.34 -27.16 23.15
CA VAL A 449 -4.86 -27.55 21.82
C VAL A 449 -3.94 -28.75 21.92
N LYS A 450 -4.08 -29.71 20.99
CA LYS A 450 -3.14 -30.80 20.82
C LYS A 450 -1.97 -30.35 19.96
N LEU A 451 -0.77 -30.36 20.50
CA LEU A 451 0.46 -30.01 19.79
C LEU A 451 1.39 -31.22 19.70
N GLU A 452 2.09 -31.31 18.57
CA GLU A 452 3.03 -32.39 18.28
C GLU A 452 4.45 -31.99 18.69
N ALA A 453 5.19 -32.94 19.27
CA ALA A 453 6.58 -32.73 19.68
C ALA A 453 7.47 -32.29 18.53
N GLY A 454 8.25 -31.25 18.74
CA GLY A 454 9.22 -30.73 17.78
C GLY A 454 8.62 -29.93 16.62
N LYS A 455 7.29 -29.89 16.45
CA LYS A 455 6.63 -29.07 15.43
C LYS A 455 6.50 -27.62 15.92
N THR A 456 6.64 -26.69 15.00
CA THR A 456 6.48 -25.25 15.27
C THR A 456 5.04 -24.83 15.08
N TYR A 457 4.55 -24.04 16.02
CA TYR A 457 3.23 -23.41 15.99
C TYR A 457 3.38 -21.94 16.37
N TYR A 458 2.32 -21.15 16.13
CA TYR A 458 2.29 -19.74 16.48
C TYR A 458 1.06 -19.42 17.30
N LEU A 459 1.26 -18.90 18.50
CA LEU A 459 0.20 -18.44 19.38
C LEU A 459 -0.12 -16.98 19.06
N ARG A 460 -1.35 -16.71 18.68
CA ARG A 460 -1.91 -15.36 18.50
C ARG A 460 -2.83 -15.03 19.67
N PHE A 461 -2.46 -14.00 20.42
CA PHE A 461 -3.32 -13.36 21.40
C PHE A 461 -3.82 -12.04 20.83
N SER A 462 -5.15 -11.87 20.72
CA SER A 462 -5.83 -10.73 20.12
C SER A 462 -6.74 -10.05 21.13
N ASN A 463 -6.66 -8.72 21.24
CA ASN A 463 -7.55 -7.89 22.04
C ASN A 463 -8.35 -6.94 21.16
N TYR A 464 -9.65 -7.19 21.03
CA TYR A 464 -10.60 -6.36 20.27
C TYR A 464 -11.23 -5.26 21.12
N THR A 465 -10.97 -5.21 22.42
CA THR A 465 -11.56 -4.26 23.36
C THR A 465 -11.11 -2.84 23.05
N LEU A 466 -12.04 -1.93 22.81
CA LEU A 466 -11.73 -0.56 22.38
C LEU A 466 -11.28 0.36 23.52
N ASP A 467 -11.68 0.05 24.75
CA ASP A 467 -11.51 0.93 25.91
C ASP A 467 -10.29 0.59 26.75
N SER A 468 -9.78 -0.63 26.66
CA SER A 468 -8.78 -1.13 27.59
C SER A 468 -7.75 -2.05 26.94
N GLY A 469 -6.49 -1.73 27.19
CA GLY A 469 -5.39 -2.68 27.05
C GLY A 469 -5.33 -3.63 28.24
N VAL A 470 -4.49 -4.66 28.17
CA VAL A 470 -4.32 -5.68 29.20
C VAL A 470 -2.84 -5.88 29.51
N ASN A 471 -2.49 -5.81 30.80
CA ASN A 471 -1.24 -6.35 31.31
C ASN A 471 -1.44 -7.83 31.55
N TYR A 472 -0.92 -8.67 30.69
CA TYR A 472 -1.20 -10.08 30.69
C TYR A 472 -0.03 -10.92 31.19
N LYS A 473 -0.37 -12.15 31.63
CA LYS A 473 0.59 -13.21 31.86
C LYS A 473 0.09 -14.47 31.16
N ILE A 474 0.95 -15.07 30.33
CA ILE A 474 0.71 -16.36 29.68
C ILE A 474 1.38 -17.46 30.52
N VAL A 475 0.63 -18.47 30.84
CA VAL A 475 1.14 -19.69 31.47
C VAL A 475 0.70 -20.91 30.66
N ILE A 476 1.57 -21.88 30.57
CA ILE A 476 1.28 -23.20 29.99
C ILE A 476 1.02 -24.13 31.14
N ASN A 477 -0.16 -24.68 31.18
CA ASN A 477 -0.45 -25.82 32.03
C ASN A 477 -0.46 -27.05 31.13
N ASN A 478 0.50 -27.93 31.29
CA ASN A 478 0.30 -29.29 30.83
C ASN A 478 -0.88 -29.80 31.64
N LEU A 479 -1.99 -30.06 30.96
CA LEU A 479 -2.95 -31.00 31.54
C LEU A 479 -2.26 -32.34 31.53
N ASN A 480 -1.35 -32.49 32.47
CA ASN A 480 -0.72 -33.77 32.71
C ASN A 480 -1.78 -34.64 33.38
N ILE A 481 -2.59 -35.30 32.55
CA ILE A 481 -3.56 -36.29 32.98
C ILE A 481 -2.85 -37.37 33.82
N GLU A 482 -1.55 -37.60 33.58
CA GLU A 482 -0.73 -38.50 34.36
C GLU A 482 -0.55 -38.04 35.82
N ASN A 483 -0.52 -36.75 36.08
CA ASN A 483 -0.41 -36.16 37.42
C ASN A 483 -1.75 -35.73 38.04
N ALA A 484 -2.85 -35.88 37.29
CA ALA A 484 -4.16 -35.64 37.84
C ALA A 484 -4.42 -36.59 39.02
N LYS A 485 -4.83 -36.02 40.15
CA LYS A 485 -5.20 -36.80 41.32
C LYS A 485 -6.41 -37.68 40.98
N ASN A 486 -6.36 -38.94 41.37
CA ASN A 486 -7.53 -39.80 41.23
C ASN A 486 -8.67 -39.21 42.09
N LEU A 487 -9.79 -38.94 41.46
CA LEU A 487 -11.04 -38.59 42.13
C LEU A 487 -11.71 -39.92 42.55
N GLY A 488 -11.70 -40.22 43.85
CA GLY A 488 -12.52 -41.30 44.38
C GLY A 488 -13.99 -40.90 44.46
N GLU A 489 -14.69 -41.25 45.49
CA GLU A 489 -16.08 -40.82 45.71
C GLU A 489 -16.18 -39.33 46.07
N SER A 490 -15.13 -38.78 46.68
CA SER A 490 -15.01 -37.36 46.99
C SER A 490 -13.53 -36.93 47.11
N ALA A 491 -13.26 -35.64 46.91
CA ALA A 491 -11.99 -35.02 47.19
C ALA A 491 -12.20 -33.65 47.85
N GLU A 492 -11.37 -33.34 48.84
CA GLU A 492 -11.34 -32.03 49.49
C GLU A 492 -10.03 -31.30 49.18
N GLY A 493 -10.10 -30.00 48.97
CA GLY A 493 -8.94 -29.17 48.71
C GLY A 493 -9.22 -27.71 48.89
N LYS A 494 -8.16 -26.89 49.01
CA LYS A 494 -8.26 -25.44 48.94
C LYS A 494 -7.80 -24.99 47.56
N LEU A 495 -8.65 -24.25 46.87
CA LEU A 495 -8.27 -23.52 45.66
C LEU A 495 -7.89 -22.09 46.04
N SER A 496 -6.73 -21.63 45.62
CA SER A 496 -6.38 -20.22 45.70
C SER A 496 -6.89 -19.51 44.44
N ALA A 497 -7.10 -18.19 44.49
CA ALA A 497 -7.62 -17.39 43.39
C ALA A 497 -6.82 -17.48 42.07
N SER A 498 -5.67 -18.11 42.07
CA SER A 498 -4.77 -18.27 40.92
C SER A 498 -4.38 -19.73 40.63
N SER A 499 -5.02 -20.72 41.26
CA SER A 499 -4.67 -22.14 41.08
C SER A 499 -5.86 -22.96 40.63
N ASP A 500 -5.60 -23.85 39.65
CA ASP A 500 -6.55 -24.87 39.21
C ASP A 500 -6.11 -26.23 39.77
N THR A 501 -7.04 -27.08 40.13
CA THR A 501 -6.76 -28.46 40.51
C THR A 501 -7.51 -29.39 39.56
N THR A 502 -6.78 -30.30 38.97
CA THR A 502 -7.33 -31.30 38.05
C THR A 502 -7.46 -32.64 38.74
N TYR A 503 -8.62 -33.25 38.62
CA TYR A 503 -8.88 -34.59 39.09
C TYR A 503 -9.18 -35.51 37.91
N LYS A 504 -8.71 -36.74 37.99
CA LYS A 504 -8.97 -37.83 37.06
C LYS A 504 -10.07 -38.72 37.62
N PHE A 505 -11.07 -39.00 36.81
CA PHE A 505 -12.12 -39.94 37.09
C PHE A 505 -12.23 -40.98 35.96
N VAL A 506 -12.41 -42.23 36.30
CA VAL A 506 -12.64 -43.30 35.31
C VAL A 506 -14.04 -43.85 35.56
N ALA A 507 -14.91 -43.77 34.53
CA ALA A 507 -16.23 -44.37 34.59
C ALA A 507 -16.11 -45.90 34.66
N THR A 508 -16.73 -46.51 35.66
CA THR A 508 -16.67 -47.98 35.85
C THR A 508 -17.88 -48.67 35.21
N GLU A 509 -18.92 -47.95 34.90
CA GLU A 509 -20.16 -48.44 34.30
C GLU A 509 -20.76 -47.39 33.36
N ASP A 510 -21.53 -47.84 32.40
CA ASP A 510 -22.31 -46.97 31.52
C ASP A 510 -23.52 -46.42 32.29
N LYS A 511 -23.37 -45.25 32.89
CA LYS A 511 -24.44 -44.59 33.65
C LYS A 511 -24.29 -43.08 33.75
N VAL A 512 -25.29 -42.45 34.33
CA VAL A 512 -25.21 -41.03 34.67
C VAL A 512 -24.44 -40.83 35.95
N TYR A 513 -23.35 -40.08 35.89
CA TYR A 513 -22.57 -39.66 37.05
C TYR A 513 -22.97 -38.24 37.46
N ASN A 514 -22.96 -37.99 38.78
CA ASN A 514 -23.19 -36.68 39.36
C ASN A 514 -21.83 -36.15 39.89
N PHE A 515 -21.38 -35.05 39.34
CA PHE A 515 -20.25 -34.32 39.86
C PHE A 515 -20.75 -33.07 40.58
N THR A 516 -20.51 -32.98 41.89
CA THR A 516 -21.05 -31.92 42.73
C THR A 516 -19.91 -31.19 43.44
N ASP A 517 -19.86 -29.88 43.30
CA ASP A 517 -19.09 -29.00 44.15
C ASP A 517 -19.98 -28.47 45.28
N THR A 518 -19.62 -28.73 46.54
CA THR A 518 -20.46 -28.44 47.70
C THR A 518 -20.01 -27.24 48.53
N LYS A 519 -18.87 -26.60 48.17
CA LYS A 519 -18.38 -25.42 48.89
C LYS A 519 -17.95 -24.34 47.89
N VAL A 520 -18.89 -23.90 47.07
CA VAL A 520 -18.67 -22.87 46.11
C VAL A 520 -18.55 -21.53 46.85
N SER A 521 -17.31 -20.98 46.92
CA SER A 521 -17.15 -19.60 47.37
C SER A 521 -17.62 -18.64 46.26
N GLU A 522 -17.88 -17.37 46.62
CA GLU A 522 -18.26 -16.36 45.61
C GLU A 522 -17.27 -16.26 44.43
N ASP A 523 -16.02 -16.67 44.62
CA ASP A 523 -14.96 -16.62 43.64
C ASP A 523 -14.82 -17.89 42.77
N VAL A 524 -15.45 -19.02 43.14
CA VAL A 524 -15.40 -20.27 42.39
C VAL A 524 -16.79 -20.69 42.00
N LYS A 525 -17.21 -20.33 40.81
CA LYS A 525 -18.61 -20.47 40.37
C LYS A 525 -18.90 -21.74 39.58
N GLU A 526 -17.90 -22.33 38.95
CA GLU A 526 -18.10 -23.50 38.07
C GLU A 526 -16.84 -24.35 37.97
N PHE A 527 -17.00 -25.65 37.77
CA PHE A 527 -15.97 -26.54 37.33
C PHE A 527 -16.34 -27.12 35.95
N SER A 528 -15.33 -27.48 35.17
CA SER A 528 -15.53 -28.08 33.87
C SER A 528 -15.08 -29.54 33.87
N ILE A 529 -15.82 -30.36 33.13
CA ILE A 529 -15.50 -31.78 32.96
C ILE A 529 -15.10 -32.02 31.53
N TYR A 530 -13.97 -32.66 31.34
CA TYR A 530 -13.41 -32.96 30.03
C TYR A 530 -13.28 -34.49 29.86
N ASP A 531 -13.47 -34.98 28.63
CA ASP A 531 -13.10 -36.33 28.26
C ASP A 531 -11.58 -36.46 28.10
N ASN A 532 -11.11 -37.66 27.75
CA ASN A 532 -9.69 -37.94 27.58
C ASN A 532 -9.07 -37.19 26.41
N ASP A 533 -9.87 -36.74 25.43
CA ASP A 533 -9.47 -35.94 24.31
C ASP A 533 -9.64 -34.43 24.58
N LEU A 534 -9.87 -34.05 25.84
CA LEU A 534 -10.11 -32.69 26.34
C LEU A 534 -11.35 -32.02 25.74
N ASN A 535 -12.30 -32.79 25.27
CA ASN A 535 -13.60 -32.24 24.93
C ASN A 535 -14.34 -31.87 26.21
N ASN A 536 -14.79 -30.61 26.32
CA ASN A 536 -15.63 -30.22 27.45
C ASN A 536 -17.00 -30.87 27.34
N ILE A 537 -17.22 -31.92 28.16
CA ILE A 537 -18.46 -32.68 28.19
C ILE A 537 -19.47 -32.08 29.16
N SER A 538 -19.09 -31.09 29.98
CA SER A 538 -20.03 -30.40 30.89
C SER A 538 -21.08 -29.62 30.10
N THR A 539 -20.85 -29.22 28.87
CA THR A 539 -21.84 -28.56 28.01
C THR A 539 -23.03 -29.45 27.65
N ASN A 540 -22.86 -30.77 27.68
CA ASN A 540 -23.89 -31.77 27.40
C ASN A 540 -24.57 -32.27 28.69
N SER A 541 -24.34 -31.59 29.81
CA SER A 541 -24.78 -32.01 31.12
C SER A 541 -26.02 -31.21 31.58
N ILE A 542 -26.81 -31.80 32.48
CA ILE A 542 -27.84 -31.07 33.18
C ILE A 542 -27.21 -30.42 34.40
N LYS A 543 -27.07 -29.11 34.38
CA LYS A 543 -26.57 -28.32 35.52
C LYS A 543 -27.73 -28.09 36.51
N LYS A 544 -27.47 -28.38 37.79
CA LYS A 544 -28.35 -27.99 38.89
C LYS A 544 -27.54 -27.20 39.90
N SER A 545 -28.07 -26.06 40.33
CA SER A 545 -27.51 -25.27 41.43
C SER A 545 -28.57 -25.00 42.45
N LYS A 546 -28.21 -24.95 43.70
CA LYS A 546 -29.07 -24.49 44.78
C LYS A 546 -28.62 -23.09 45.16
N VAL A 547 -29.52 -22.13 45.02
CA VAL A 547 -29.31 -20.77 45.47
C VAL A 547 -30.03 -20.56 46.78
N THR A 548 -29.30 -20.15 47.80
CA THR A 548 -29.84 -19.63 49.04
C THR A 548 -29.55 -18.13 49.14
N TYR A 549 -30.27 -17.42 50.00
CA TYR A 549 -30.03 -15.99 50.20
C TYR A 549 -29.42 -15.79 51.58
N ASN A 550 -28.42 -14.93 51.67
CA ASN A 550 -27.82 -14.56 52.96
C ASN A 550 -28.74 -13.58 53.72
N GLU A 551 -28.33 -13.17 54.93
CA GLU A 551 -29.09 -12.23 55.77
C GLU A 551 -29.31 -10.85 55.11
N ASN A 552 -28.49 -10.51 54.14
CA ASN A 552 -28.61 -9.27 53.34
C ASN A 552 -29.42 -9.45 52.05
N ASN A 553 -30.09 -10.57 51.86
CA ASN A 553 -30.87 -10.94 50.69
C ASN A 553 -30.03 -11.06 49.40
N GLU A 554 -28.70 -11.33 49.51
CA GLU A 554 -27.84 -11.57 48.39
C GLU A 554 -27.81 -13.08 48.04
N PRO A 555 -27.84 -13.44 46.74
CA PRO A 555 -27.87 -14.84 46.34
C PRO A 555 -26.53 -15.52 46.62
N LYS A 556 -26.57 -16.66 47.31
CA LYS A 556 -25.46 -17.53 47.58
C LYS A 556 -25.68 -18.89 46.91
N VAL A 557 -24.70 -19.34 46.12
CA VAL A 557 -24.74 -20.68 45.52
C VAL A 557 -24.15 -21.70 46.51
N ASP A 558 -24.97 -22.59 47.00
CA ASP A 558 -24.56 -23.61 47.98
C ASP A 558 -23.81 -24.77 47.30
N TYR A 559 -24.25 -25.17 46.12
CA TYR A 559 -23.59 -26.21 45.34
C TYR A 559 -23.94 -26.11 43.84
N VAL A 560 -23.03 -26.67 42.99
CA VAL A 560 -23.27 -26.89 41.58
C VAL A 560 -23.10 -28.38 41.28
N THR A 561 -24.07 -28.98 40.61
CA THR A 561 -24.04 -30.38 40.19
C THR A 561 -24.17 -30.49 38.69
N TYR A 562 -23.25 -31.20 38.06
CA TYR A 562 -23.33 -31.64 36.67
C TYR A 562 -23.71 -33.11 36.61
N LYS A 563 -24.74 -33.44 35.82
CA LYS A 563 -25.18 -34.78 35.52
C LYS A 563 -24.76 -35.18 34.14
N ILE A 564 -23.87 -36.12 34.02
CA ILE A 564 -23.22 -36.51 32.77
C ILE A 564 -23.34 -38.03 32.59
N TYR A 565 -23.83 -38.43 31.42
CA TYR A 565 -23.79 -39.84 31.03
C TYR A 565 -22.39 -40.15 30.52
N LEU A 566 -21.69 -41.07 31.20
CA LEU A 566 -20.39 -41.55 30.79
C LEU A 566 -20.47 -43.01 30.42
N LYS A 567 -19.74 -43.40 29.39
CA LYS A 567 -19.50 -44.80 29.02
C LYS A 567 -18.25 -45.31 29.73
N LYS A 568 -18.28 -46.61 30.08
CA LYS A 568 -17.17 -47.33 30.69
C LYS A 568 -15.96 -47.37 29.78
#